data_60bded0a0ef37dc2a2f889416c195572
#
_entry.id   60bded0a0ef37dc2a2f889416c195572
#
_cell.length_a   1.000
_cell.length_b   1.000
_cell.length_c   1.000
_cell.angle_alpha   90.00
_cell.angle_beta   90.00
_cell.angle_gamma   90.00
#
_symmetry.space_group_name_H-M   'P 1'
#
loop_
_entity.id
_entity.type
_entity.pdbx_description
1 polymer ?
#
loop_
_entity_poly.entity_id
_entity_poly.type
_entity_poly.pdbx_seq_one_letter_code
_entity_poly.pdbx_strand_id
1 'polypeptide(L)'
;MNTNKELSHRKATLADLPHILALLKDDTLGQTRESQDIATIPDHYIIAFNKISLDPNHYLMVVEGGGAILGTCHLTLLPSLTFEGSTRLQIEAVRVHSNYRNQKIGSWMMQEAMTFANKNGATMIQLTTNKLRPEAKQFYERLGFVASHEGMKLSVIIKK
;
A
#
# COMPACT_ATOMS: atom_id res chain seq x y z
N MET A 1 -22.80 -1.14 -17.90
CA MET A 1 -23.33 -2.02 -16.83
C MET A 1 -22.59 -1.66 -15.55
N ASN A 2 -23.22 -0.90 -14.66
CA ASN A 2 -22.69 -0.60 -13.33
C ASN A 2 -22.87 -1.84 -12.46
N THR A 3 -21.90 -2.73 -12.45
CA THR A 3 -21.81 -3.70 -11.36
C THR A 3 -21.32 -2.92 -10.14
N ASN A 4 -22.23 -2.54 -9.28
CA ASN A 4 -21.94 -2.08 -7.94
C ASN A 4 -21.31 -3.27 -7.20
N LYS A 5 -20.01 -3.52 -7.46
CA LYS A 5 -19.27 -4.54 -6.72
C LYS A 5 -19.13 -3.98 -5.31
N GLU A 6 -19.78 -4.63 -4.37
CA GLU A 6 -19.59 -4.33 -2.96
C GLU A 6 -18.11 -4.53 -2.65
N LEU A 7 -17.40 -3.44 -2.32
CA LEU A 7 -15.99 -3.48 -1.97
C LEU A 7 -15.87 -3.81 -0.48
N SER A 8 -14.93 -4.68 -0.19
CA SER A 8 -14.53 -4.99 1.18
C SER A 8 -13.01 -5.02 1.29
N HIS A 9 -12.49 -4.93 2.49
CA HIS A 9 -11.07 -5.12 2.74
C HIS A 9 -10.83 -6.01 3.96
N ARG A 10 -9.69 -6.64 3.98
CA ARG A 10 -9.19 -7.41 5.11
C ARG A 10 -7.66 -7.38 5.17
N LYS A 11 -7.10 -7.82 6.29
CA LYS A 11 -5.66 -8.10 6.40
C LYS A 11 -5.29 -9.24 5.47
N ALA A 12 -4.18 -9.10 4.76
CA ALA A 12 -3.67 -10.13 3.87
C ALA A 12 -3.26 -11.39 4.65
N THR A 13 -3.45 -12.53 4.01
CA THR A 13 -2.92 -13.83 4.43
C THR A 13 -1.79 -14.27 3.50
N LEU A 14 -1.03 -15.28 3.87
CA LEU A 14 0.05 -15.80 3.02
C LEU A 14 -0.47 -16.30 1.65
N ALA A 15 -1.71 -16.80 1.60
CA ALA A 15 -2.35 -17.22 0.36
C ALA A 15 -2.59 -16.07 -0.63
N ASP A 16 -2.63 -14.82 -0.17
CA ASP A 16 -2.81 -13.64 -1.02
C ASP A 16 -1.51 -13.16 -1.66
N LEU A 17 -0.36 -13.66 -1.19
CA LEU A 17 0.96 -13.15 -1.61
C LEU A 17 1.18 -13.19 -3.13
N PRO A 18 0.79 -14.25 -3.89
CA PRO A 18 0.88 -14.24 -5.35
C PRO A 18 0.12 -13.10 -6.00
N HIS A 19 -1.10 -12.80 -5.52
CA HIS A 19 -1.94 -11.72 -6.05
C HIS A 19 -1.36 -10.35 -5.70
N ILE A 20 -0.84 -10.17 -4.49
CA ILE A 20 -0.18 -8.92 -4.08
C ILE A 20 1.06 -8.67 -4.94
N LEU A 21 1.89 -9.67 -5.16
CA LEU A 21 3.07 -9.54 -6.02
C LEU A 21 2.70 -9.21 -7.47
N ALA A 22 1.62 -9.80 -7.99
CA ALA A 22 1.09 -9.45 -9.31
C ALA A 22 0.66 -7.98 -9.38
N LEU A 23 -0.04 -7.47 -8.37
CA LEU A 23 -0.42 -6.05 -8.27
C LEU A 23 0.79 -5.12 -8.19
N LEU A 24 1.85 -5.50 -7.45
CA LEU A 24 3.07 -4.72 -7.36
C LEU A 24 3.80 -4.60 -8.69
N LYS A 25 3.71 -5.62 -9.54
CA LYS A 25 4.26 -5.63 -10.91
C LYS A 25 3.40 -4.89 -11.93
N ASP A 26 2.12 -4.69 -11.66
CA ASP A 26 1.13 -4.15 -12.60
C ASP A 26 1.34 -2.65 -12.90
N ASP A 27 2.60 -2.22 -12.97
CA ASP A 27 3.01 -0.90 -13.45
C ASP A 27 4.47 -0.91 -13.96
N THR A 28 4.83 0.09 -14.77
CA THR A 28 6.15 0.19 -15.41
C THR A 28 7.32 0.23 -14.44
N LEU A 29 7.16 0.88 -13.27
CA LEU A 29 8.20 0.93 -12.23
C LEU A 29 8.24 -0.37 -11.41
N GLY A 30 7.11 -1.04 -11.23
CA GLY A 30 7.02 -2.33 -10.55
C GLY A 30 7.71 -3.44 -11.34
N GLN A 31 7.51 -3.46 -12.67
CA GLN A 31 8.11 -4.47 -13.56
C GLN A 31 9.64 -4.53 -13.49
N THR A 32 10.30 -3.43 -13.18
CA THR A 32 11.77 -3.37 -13.07
C THR A 32 12.31 -3.69 -11.67
N ARG A 33 11.46 -3.70 -10.65
CA ARG A 33 11.87 -3.88 -9.24
C ARG A 33 11.56 -5.25 -8.69
N GLU A 34 10.46 -5.84 -9.13
CA GLU A 34 9.96 -7.10 -8.59
C GLU A 34 10.50 -8.31 -9.38
N SER A 35 10.60 -9.46 -8.71
CA SER A 35 11.03 -10.70 -9.35
C SER A 35 10.16 -11.07 -10.55
N GLN A 36 10.77 -11.52 -11.63
CA GLN A 36 10.05 -11.82 -12.87
C GLN A 36 9.28 -13.16 -12.80
N ASP A 37 9.77 -14.12 -12.02
CA ASP A 37 9.12 -15.41 -11.85
C ASP A 37 8.18 -15.40 -10.64
N ILE A 38 6.88 -15.62 -10.88
CA ILE A 38 5.84 -15.76 -9.85
C ILE A 38 5.39 -17.22 -9.72
N ALA A 39 5.83 -18.12 -10.61
CA ALA A 39 5.45 -19.53 -10.55
C ALA A 39 5.94 -20.16 -9.23
N THR A 40 7.09 -19.71 -8.74
CA THR A 40 7.59 -20.05 -7.40
C THR A 40 7.89 -18.75 -6.66
N ILE A 41 7.17 -18.48 -5.58
CA ILE A 41 7.39 -17.27 -4.75
C ILE A 41 8.76 -17.40 -4.08
N PRO A 42 9.71 -16.49 -4.35
CA PRO A 42 11.00 -16.51 -3.69
C PRO A 42 10.90 -16.35 -2.17
N ASP A 43 11.73 -17.08 -1.42
CA ASP A 43 11.70 -17.11 0.05
C ASP A 43 11.79 -15.72 0.70
N HIS A 44 12.49 -14.78 0.10
CA HIS A 44 12.62 -13.43 0.65
C HIS A 44 11.28 -12.69 0.75
N TYR A 45 10.31 -12.96 -0.15
CA TYR A 45 8.95 -12.41 -0.04
C TYR A 45 8.16 -13.06 1.10
N ILE A 46 8.31 -14.38 1.28
CA ILE A 46 7.68 -15.10 2.39
C ILE A 46 8.23 -14.60 3.73
N ILE A 47 9.55 -14.43 3.83
CA ILE A 47 10.21 -13.89 5.02
C ILE A 47 9.71 -12.47 5.32
N ALA A 48 9.64 -11.62 4.30
CA ALA A 48 9.13 -10.25 4.46
C ALA A 48 7.65 -10.23 4.89
N PHE A 49 6.81 -11.06 4.24
CA PHE A 49 5.40 -11.20 4.60
C PHE A 49 5.23 -11.62 6.07
N ASN A 50 5.98 -12.62 6.52
CA ASN A 50 5.91 -13.09 7.90
C ASN A 50 6.30 -12.00 8.91
N LYS A 51 7.35 -11.20 8.63
CA LYS A 51 7.72 -10.05 9.47
C LYS A 51 6.59 -9.03 9.56
N ILE A 52 5.97 -8.69 8.43
CA ILE A 52 4.84 -7.76 8.36
C ILE A 52 3.63 -8.33 9.12
N SER A 53 3.33 -9.62 8.93
CA SER A 53 2.15 -10.25 9.53
C SER A 53 2.22 -10.37 11.05
N LEU A 54 3.42 -10.57 11.59
CA LEU A 54 3.67 -10.73 13.04
C LEU A 54 3.74 -9.40 13.80
N ASP A 55 4.00 -8.28 13.12
CA ASP A 55 4.07 -6.97 13.75
C ASP A 55 2.68 -6.33 13.83
N PRO A 56 2.16 -6.02 15.05
CA PRO A 56 0.85 -5.42 15.22
C PRO A 56 0.73 -4.00 14.61
N ASN A 57 1.84 -3.32 14.38
CA ASN A 57 1.85 -2.00 13.74
C ASN A 57 1.64 -2.06 12.22
N HIS A 58 1.71 -3.24 11.61
CA HIS A 58 1.54 -3.42 10.20
C HIS A 58 0.16 -3.99 9.84
N TYR A 59 -0.47 -3.37 8.85
CA TYR A 59 -1.70 -3.85 8.23
C TYR A 59 -1.51 -3.87 6.71
N LEU A 60 -1.17 -5.04 6.18
CA LEU A 60 -1.15 -5.26 4.74
C LEU A 60 -2.59 -5.52 4.29
N MET A 61 -3.18 -4.52 3.64
CA MET A 61 -4.57 -4.53 3.19
C MET A 61 -4.69 -5.20 1.83
N VAL A 62 -5.66 -6.08 1.66
CA VAL A 62 -6.19 -6.48 0.36
C VAL A 62 -7.62 -5.98 0.22
N VAL A 63 -7.94 -5.44 -0.95
CA VAL A 63 -9.26 -4.97 -1.33
C VAL A 63 -9.90 -5.98 -2.26
N GLU A 64 -11.10 -6.40 -1.91
CA GLU A 64 -11.85 -7.43 -2.62
C GLU A 64 -13.12 -6.86 -3.23
N GLY A 65 -13.54 -7.42 -4.35
CA GLY A 65 -14.82 -7.12 -4.99
C GLY A 65 -15.15 -8.14 -6.05
N GLY A 66 -16.37 -8.69 -5.99
CA GLY A 66 -16.82 -9.73 -6.92
C GLY A 66 -16.00 -11.00 -6.87
N GLY A 67 -15.47 -11.38 -5.70
CA GLY A 67 -14.68 -12.60 -5.50
C GLY A 67 -13.22 -12.52 -5.96
N ALA A 68 -12.71 -11.33 -6.28
CA ALA A 68 -11.33 -11.13 -6.71
C ALA A 68 -10.63 -10.05 -5.88
N ILE A 69 -9.30 -10.14 -5.76
CA ILE A 69 -8.47 -9.08 -5.18
C ILE A 69 -8.27 -8.00 -6.24
N LEU A 70 -8.75 -6.80 -5.95
CA LEU A 70 -8.76 -5.65 -6.85
C LEU A 70 -7.66 -4.63 -6.54
N GLY A 71 -7.14 -4.65 -5.33
CA GLY A 71 -6.11 -3.70 -4.89
C GLY A 71 -5.44 -4.11 -3.59
N THR A 72 -4.37 -3.40 -3.27
CA THR A 72 -3.61 -3.58 -2.03
C THR A 72 -2.97 -2.26 -1.60
N CYS A 73 -2.76 -2.09 -0.31
CA CYS A 73 -1.84 -1.11 0.25
C CYS A 73 -1.25 -1.62 1.56
N HIS A 74 -0.11 -1.08 1.95
CA HIS A 74 0.55 -1.41 3.20
C HIS A 74 0.46 -0.22 4.14
N LEU A 75 -0.19 -0.42 5.29
CA LEU A 75 -0.37 0.56 6.34
C LEU A 75 0.56 0.22 7.50
N THR A 76 1.31 1.22 7.99
CA THR A 76 2.22 1.05 9.12
C THR A 76 2.00 2.15 10.13
N LEU A 77 1.66 1.78 11.37
CA LEU A 77 1.60 2.70 12.49
C LEU A 77 3.02 3.00 12.99
N LEU A 78 3.39 4.27 13.04
CA LEU A 78 4.69 4.74 13.45
C LEU A 78 4.54 5.59 14.73
N PRO A 79 4.67 5.00 15.94
CA PRO A 79 4.76 5.76 17.17
C PRO A 79 5.95 6.71 17.13
N SER A 80 5.80 7.92 17.63
CA SER A 80 6.84 8.95 17.59
C SER A 80 6.86 9.75 18.87
N LEU A 81 8.02 10.25 19.28
CA LEU A 81 8.13 11.22 20.36
C LEU A 81 7.82 12.65 19.90
N THR A 82 7.92 12.91 18.59
CA THR A 82 7.55 14.22 18.02
C THR A 82 6.04 14.43 18.05
N PHE A 83 5.58 15.67 17.94
CA PHE A 83 4.17 16.04 18.03
C PHE A 83 3.49 15.47 19.29
N GLU A 84 4.17 15.65 20.45
CA GLU A 84 3.66 15.24 21.78
C GLU A 84 3.36 13.73 21.90
N GLY A 85 4.23 12.89 21.32
CA GLY A 85 4.07 11.43 21.38
C GLY A 85 3.02 10.88 20.45
N SER A 86 2.75 11.57 19.33
CA SER A 86 1.74 11.14 18.36
C SER A 86 2.14 9.89 17.58
N THR A 87 1.15 9.20 17.05
CA THR A 87 1.34 8.12 16.07
C THR A 87 1.01 8.65 14.67
N ARG A 88 1.85 8.28 13.70
CA ARG A 88 1.60 8.53 12.28
C ARG A 88 1.21 7.25 11.57
N LEU A 89 0.34 7.33 10.56
CA LEU A 89 0.10 6.25 9.63
C LEU A 89 0.95 6.48 8.38
N GLN A 90 1.85 5.55 8.09
CA GLN A 90 2.57 5.50 6.81
C GLN A 90 1.78 4.63 5.84
N ILE A 91 1.57 5.13 4.61
CA ILE A 91 0.93 4.37 3.54
C ILE A 91 1.96 4.09 2.45
N GLU A 92 2.08 2.82 2.06
CA GLU A 92 3.01 2.37 1.02
C GLU A 92 2.34 1.36 0.08
N ALA A 93 3.00 1.08 -1.03
CA ALA A 93 2.62 0.02 -1.97
C ALA A 93 1.15 0.09 -2.43
N VAL A 94 0.58 1.28 -2.58
CA VAL A 94 -0.80 1.48 -3.05
C VAL A 94 -0.91 1.00 -4.50
N ARG A 95 -1.75 -0.01 -4.74
CA ARG A 95 -1.99 -0.58 -6.07
C ARG A 95 -3.47 -0.88 -6.27
N VAL A 96 -3.93 -0.59 -7.48
CA VAL A 96 -5.23 -1.04 -8.00
C VAL A 96 -4.96 -1.75 -9.32
N HIS A 97 -5.51 -2.93 -9.47
CA HIS A 97 -5.38 -3.76 -10.67
C HIS A 97 -5.75 -2.95 -11.92
N SER A 98 -4.96 -3.02 -12.99
CA SER A 98 -5.08 -2.20 -14.20
C SER A 98 -6.50 -2.19 -14.78
N ASN A 99 -7.14 -3.34 -14.87
CA ASN A 99 -8.51 -3.49 -15.39
C ASN A 99 -9.58 -2.80 -14.55
N TYR A 100 -9.27 -2.37 -13.32
CA TYR A 100 -10.22 -1.76 -12.39
C TYR A 100 -9.83 -0.34 -11.99
N ARG A 101 -8.82 0.25 -12.63
CA ARG A 101 -8.45 1.66 -12.45
C ARG A 101 -9.59 2.56 -12.93
N ASN A 102 -9.61 3.80 -12.45
CA ASN A 102 -10.63 4.81 -12.75
C ASN A 102 -12.07 4.45 -12.29
N GLN A 103 -12.23 3.41 -11.48
CA GLN A 103 -13.49 2.98 -10.89
C GLN A 103 -13.62 3.37 -9.40
N LYS A 104 -12.89 4.39 -8.95
CA LYS A 104 -12.88 4.94 -7.59
C LYS A 104 -12.38 3.97 -6.50
N ILE A 105 -11.85 2.79 -6.86
CA ILE A 105 -11.34 1.81 -5.88
C ILE A 105 -10.18 2.40 -5.07
N GLY A 106 -9.26 3.12 -5.71
CA GLY A 106 -8.17 3.80 -5.01
C GLY A 106 -8.66 4.82 -3.99
N SER A 107 -9.67 5.63 -4.34
CA SER A 107 -10.26 6.61 -3.42
C SER A 107 -10.97 5.94 -2.25
N TRP A 108 -11.70 4.85 -2.50
CA TRP A 108 -12.34 4.05 -1.46
C TRP A 108 -11.28 3.44 -0.52
N MET A 109 -10.22 2.85 -1.06
CA MET A 109 -9.13 2.26 -0.28
C MET A 109 -8.43 3.31 0.60
N MET A 110 -8.25 4.54 0.10
CA MET A 110 -7.68 5.62 0.90
C MET A 110 -8.63 6.07 2.02
N GLN A 111 -9.94 6.05 1.79
CA GLN A 111 -10.94 6.33 2.83
C GLN A 111 -10.89 5.26 3.94
N GLU A 112 -10.73 3.99 3.59
CA GLU A 112 -10.56 2.91 4.57
C GLU A 112 -9.25 3.06 5.35
N ALA A 113 -8.16 3.50 4.69
CA ALA A 113 -6.90 3.82 5.37
C ALA A 113 -7.04 4.98 6.36
N MET A 114 -7.81 6.02 6.04
CA MET A 114 -8.14 7.11 6.96
C MET A 114 -8.96 6.62 8.15
N THR A 115 -9.93 5.75 7.90
CA THR A 115 -10.73 5.11 8.96
C THR A 115 -9.84 4.26 9.88
N PHE A 116 -8.90 3.50 9.30
CA PHE A 116 -7.91 2.74 10.07
C PHE A 116 -7.03 3.65 10.92
N ALA A 117 -6.54 4.78 10.38
CA ALA A 117 -5.76 5.76 11.11
C ALA A 117 -6.51 6.26 12.35
N ASN A 118 -7.76 6.71 12.16
CA ASN A 118 -8.60 7.21 13.25
C ASN A 118 -8.84 6.16 14.34
N LYS A 119 -9.16 4.93 13.96
CA LYS A 119 -9.39 3.83 14.91
C LYS A 119 -8.16 3.48 15.75
N ASN A 120 -6.96 3.73 15.21
CA ASN A 120 -5.69 3.44 15.87
C ASN A 120 -5.01 4.68 16.48
N GLY A 121 -5.73 5.81 16.59
CA GLY A 121 -5.24 7.04 17.22
C GLY A 121 -4.11 7.73 16.45
N ALA A 122 -3.95 7.45 15.15
CA ALA A 122 -2.99 8.18 14.34
C ALA A 122 -3.50 9.60 14.07
N THR A 123 -2.65 10.59 14.33
CA THR A 123 -2.98 12.02 14.17
C THR A 123 -2.51 12.59 12.84
N MET A 124 -1.70 11.84 12.10
CA MET A 124 -1.17 12.22 10.80
C MET A 124 -1.09 11.00 9.89
N ILE A 125 -1.39 11.21 8.62
CA ILE A 125 -1.19 10.21 7.56
C ILE A 125 -0.13 10.76 6.61
N GLN A 126 0.87 9.94 6.29
CA GLN A 126 1.94 10.30 5.38
C GLN A 126 2.19 9.22 4.34
N LEU A 127 2.70 9.62 3.20
CA LEU A 127 3.14 8.74 2.14
C LEU A 127 4.25 9.42 1.31
N THR A 128 4.94 8.64 0.51
CA THR A 128 5.80 9.15 -0.55
C THR A 128 5.32 8.65 -1.91
N THR A 129 5.43 9.49 -2.94
CA THR A 129 5.21 9.08 -4.32
C THR A 129 6.43 9.40 -5.17
N ASN A 130 6.69 8.56 -6.17
CA ASN A 130 7.80 8.78 -7.07
C ASN A 130 7.54 10.02 -7.95
N LYS A 131 8.54 10.89 -8.12
CA LYS A 131 8.45 12.08 -9.00
C LYS A 131 8.09 11.76 -10.45
N LEU A 132 8.35 10.52 -10.88
CA LEU A 132 7.97 10.00 -12.21
C LEU A 132 6.48 9.61 -12.32
N ARG A 133 5.69 9.83 -11.27
CA ARG A 133 4.25 9.53 -11.22
C ARG A 133 3.43 10.77 -10.91
N PRO A 134 3.34 11.74 -11.83
CA PRO A 134 2.61 12.99 -11.60
C PRO A 134 1.12 12.75 -11.35
N GLU A 135 0.50 11.74 -11.98
CA GLU A 135 -0.90 11.39 -11.78
C GLU A 135 -1.17 10.90 -10.34
N ALA A 136 -0.23 10.14 -9.76
CA ALA A 136 -0.35 9.69 -8.38
C ALA A 136 -0.26 10.88 -7.41
N LYS A 137 0.65 11.83 -7.65
CA LYS A 137 0.72 13.06 -6.86
C LYS A 137 -0.60 13.82 -6.91
N GLN A 138 -1.16 14.07 -8.09
CA GLN A 138 -2.45 14.75 -8.26
C GLN A 138 -3.60 13.98 -7.59
N PHE A 139 -3.57 12.65 -7.63
CA PHE A 139 -4.55 11.82 -6.93
C PHE A 139 -4.53 12.07 -5.42
N TYR A 140 -3.37 12.07 -4.79
CA TYR A 140 -3.24 12.32 -3.36
C TYR A 140 -3.58 13.77 -2.98
N GLU A 141 -3.20 14.74 -3.80
CA GLU A 141 -3.55 16.16 -3.60
C GLU A 141 -5.07 16.37 -3.59
N ARG A 142 -5.81 15.69 -4.48
CA ARG A 142 -7.30 15.73 -4.48
C ARG A 142 -7.92 15.11 -3.22
N LEU A 143 -7.20 14.26 -2.51
CA LEU A 143 -7.61 13.67 -1.24
C LEU A 143 -7.19 14.53 -0.02
N GLY A 144 -6.56 15.68 -0.26
CA GLY A 144 -6.13 16.60 0.78
C GLY A 144 -4.69 16.43 1.28
N PHE A 145 -3.90 15.56 0.65
CA PHE A 145 -2.47 15.47 0.98
C PHE A 145 -1.72 16.70 0.45
N VAL A 146 -0.78 17.18 1.24
CA VAL A 146 0.07 18.33 0.91
C VAL A 146 1.51 17.87 0.75
N ALA A 147 2.15 18.25 -0.36
CA ALA A 147 3.57 17.98 -0.61
C ALA A 147 4.45 18.96 0.19
N SER A 148 4.51 18.77 1.51
CA SER A 148 5.18 19.67 2.46
C SER A 148 6.64 19.29 2.75
N HIS A 149 7.09 18.12 2.33
CA HIS A 149 8.42 17.59 2.64
C HIS A 149 9.08 16.98 1.40
N GLU A 150 10.42 17.02 1.37
CA GLU A 150 11.23 16.32 0.38
C GLU A 150 11.57 14.91 0.88
N GLY A 151 11.25 13.87 0.09
CA GLY A 151 11.64 12.49 0.39
C GLY A 151 13.07 12.22 -0.09
N MET A 152 13.94 11.78 0.82
CA MET A 152 15.34 11.42 0.53
C MET A 152 15.53 9.93 0.75
N LYS A 153 16.28 9.26 -0.13
CA LYS A 153 16.59 7.82 -0.04
C LYS A 153 18.07 7.58 -0.26
N LEU A 154 18.65 6.75 0.59
CA LEU A 154 20.00 6.24 0.45
C LEU A 154 19.95 4.72 0.36
N SER A 155 20.50 4.16 -0.73
CA SER A 155 20.64 2.70 -0.85
C SER A 155 21.81 2.22 0.00
N VAL A 156 21.54 1.28 0.90
CA VAL A 156 22.58 0.63 1.71
C VAL A 156 22.95 -0.67 1.02
N ILE A 157 24.17 -0.73 0.50
CA ILE A 157 24.74 -1.95 -0.09
C ILE A 157 25.34 -2.76 1.04
N ILE A 158 24.73 -3.88 1.38
CA ILE A 158 25.37 -4.87 2.26
C ILE A 158 26.45 -5.54 1.41
N LYS A 159 27.72 -5.17 1.62
CA LYS A 159 28.84 -5.95 1.07
C LYS A 159 28.76 -7.34 1.70
N LYS A 160 28.49 -8.36 0.87
CA LYS A 160 28.60 -9.76 1.25
C LYS A 160 30.05 -10.13 1.44
#